data_71220aab4859abbb1b8b885f4924d86d
#
_entry.id   71220aab4859abbb1b8b885f4924d86d
#
_cell.length_a   1.000
_cell.length_b   1.000
_cell.length_c   1.000
_cell.angle_alpha   90.00
_cell.angle_beta   90.00
_cell.angle_gamma   90.00
#
_symmetry.space_group_name_H-M   'P 1'
#
loop_
_entity.id
_entity.type
_entity.pdbx_description
1 polymer ?
#
loop_
_entity_poly.entity_id
_entity_poly.type
_entity_poly.pdbx_seq_one_letter_code
_entity_poly.pdbx_strand_id
1 'polypeptide(L)'
;PSPDKVQVYCEESPAHFDWLVAQGIPYSEKFAAARGLPMGDESLYFSGTELAWPARELAKPAPRGHVPGAPGMNGGRSLMAALLARAESLGVELRAGIPARRLITERDGRVVGLVAGTQEEPLTIKARTGVVLAAGGFVHNPEMLRRHAPELADCSVPWGNMADRGDAINMGMSAGAAALRMHQGFAIAPVYPPENVLSAILVNSSGQRFIAEDAYHGVLGDAIAFHQSGRAWLITDQRSAYTGLVDNFLPVATANSIGDVAEQLPLPKGALQHTVAFYNRFATIGEDPMFHKSAKHLRPLQGPPYTAWDLSVKNAFFAAHTLGGLDTTVDGCVLDGYGDPIPGLYAAGRTSAGLPTAPYLASGLSVGDCTFFGRRAGRAAVAGGCT
;
A
#
# COMPACT_ATOMS: atom_id res chain seq x y z
N PRO A 1 -3.47 -7.80 10.33
CA PRO A 1 -4.36 -8.73 9.62
C PRO A 1 -4.89 -9.81 10.55
N SER A 2 -5.95 -10.52 10.13
CA SER A 2 -6.37 -11.73 10.83
C SER A 2 -5.26 -12.78 10.73
N PRO A 3 -4.89 -13.46 11.83
CA PRO A 3 -3.91 -14.56 11.80
C PRO A 3 -4.27 -15.63 10.77
N ASP A 4 -5.55 -16.00 10.67
CA ASP A 4 -6.04 -17.03 9.74
C ASP A 4 -5.84 -16.62 8.28
N LYS A 5 -6.06 -15.33 7.93
CA LYS A 5 -5.77 -14.81 6.59
C LYS A 5 -4.28 -14.86 6.27
N VAL A 6 -3.43 -14.53 7.23
CA VAL A 6 -1.96 -14.62 7.05
C VAL A 6 -1.54 -16.06 6.83
N GLN A 7 -2.02 -16.97 7.68
CA GLN A 7 -1.68 -18.39 7.61
C GLN A 7 -2.06 -18.99 6.25
N VAL A 8 -3.32 -18.86 5.86
CA VAL A 8 -3.80 -19.45 4.60
C VAL A 8 -3.09 -18.84 3.38
N TYR A 9 -2.77 -17.54 3.43
CA TYR A 9 -2.02 -16.90 2.35
C TYR A 9 -0.58 -17.43 2.28
N CYS A 10 0.11 -17.59 3.41
CA CYS A 10 1.47 -18.14 3.44
C CYS A 10 1.51 -19.59 2.92
N GLU A 11 0.52 -20.39 3.28
CA GLU A 11 0.44 -21.80 2.89
C GLU A 11 0.09 -21.99 1.40
N GLU A 12 -0.86 -21.20 0.87
CA GLU A 12 -1.43 -21.41 -0.46
C GLU A 12 -0.92 -20.43 -1.53
N SER A 13 -0.17 -19.37 -1.17
CA SER A 13 0.30 -18.37 -2.15
C SER A 13 1.17 -18.95 -3.28
N PRO A 14 2.01 -19.97 -3.09
CA PRO A 14 2.75 -20.58 -4.22
C PRO A 14 1.80 -21.17 -5.28
N ALA A 15 0.84 -21.99 -4.87
CA ALA A 15 -0.14 -22.57 -5.79
C ALA A 15 -1.06 -21.50 -6.42
N HIS A 16 -1.30 -20.38 -5.72
CA HIS A 16 -2.01 -19.25 -6.29
C HIS A 16 -1.17 -18.51 -7.34
N PHE A 17 0.14 -18.35 -7.12
CA PHE A 17 1.05 -17.77 -8.11
C PHE A 17 1.09 -18.62 -9.39
N ASP A 18 1.21 -19.94 -9.25
CA ASP A 18 1.13 -20.87 -10.41
C ASP A 18 -0.18 -20.71 -11.17
N TRP A 19 -1.28 -20.53 -10.44
CA TRP A 19 -2.57 -20.25 -11.07
C TRP A 19 -2.57 -18.94 -11.84
N LEU A 20 -1.97 -17.85 -11.31
CA LEU A 20 -1.86 -16.57 -12.02
C LEU A 20 -1.04 -16.71 -13.30
N VAL A 21 0.09 -17.43 -13.26
CA VAL A 21 0.89 -17.77 -14.44
C VAL A 21 0.05 -18.50 -15.49
N ALA A 22 -0.74 -19.49 -15.07
CA ALA A 22 -1.62 -20.24 -15.95
C ALA A 22 -2.78 -19.41 -16.56
N GLN A 23 -3.08 -18.23 -16.00
CA GLN A 23 -4.00 -17.26 -16.63
C GLN A 23 -3.32 -16.41 -17.72
N GLY A 24 -2.03 -16.61 -17.99
CA GLY A 24 -1.29 -15.89 -19.02
C GLY A 24 -0.67 -14.56 -18.57
N ILE A 25 -0.55 -14.32 -17.26
CA ILE A 25 0.13 -13.13 -16.75
C ILE A 25 1.64 -13.30 -17.00
N PRO A 26 2.31 -12.31 -17.62
CA PRO A 26 3.69 -12.46 -18.08
C PRO A 26 4.70 -12.23 -16.93
N TYR A 27 4.78 -13.16 -16.00
CA TYR A 27 5.86 -13.18 -15.02
C TYR A 27 7.12 -13.83 -15.60
N SER A 28 8.30 -13.38 -15.17
CA SER A 28 9.58 -13.98 -15.52
C SER A 28 10.36 -14.38 -14.26
N GLU A 29 11.36 -15.26 -14.43
CA GLU A 29 12.27 -15.66 -13.34
C GLU A 29 13.44 -14.67 -13.16
N LYS A 30 13.50 -13.61 -13.97
CA LYS A 30 14.59 -12.63 -13.92
C LYS A 30 14.52 -11.82 -12.62
N PHE A 31 15.63 -11.82 -11.90
CA PHE A 31 15.78 -11.13 -10.63
C PHE A 31 16.28 -9.70 -10.83
N ALA A 32 15.56 -8.73 -10.30
CA ALA A 32 15.98 -7.33 -10.21
C ALA A 32 16.79 -7.13 -8.93
N ALA A 33 18.08 -6.88 -9.07
CA ALA A 33 18.99 -6.65 -7.95
C ALA A 33 18.86 -5.24 -7.36
N ALA A 34 18.45 -4.26 -8.16
CA ALA A 34 18.27 -2.89 -7.71
C ALA A 34 17.06 -2.78 -6.77
N ARG A 35 17.19 -1.94 -5.75
CA ARG A 35 16.10 -1.67 -4.83
C ARG A 35 15.03 -0.79 -5.50
N GLY A 36 13.79 -1.19 -5.39
CA GLY A 36 12.66 -0.51 -6.02
C GLY A 36 11.81 -1.45 -6.89
N LEU A 37 10.78 -0.91 -7.51
CA LEU A 37 9.92 -1.68 -8.40
C LEU A 37 10.63 -1.90 -9.75
N PRO A 38 10.74 -3.17 -10.24
CA PRO A 38 11.27 -3.43 -11.57
C PRO A 38 10.44 -2.73 -12.66
N MET A 39 11.13 -2.15 -13.64
CA MET A 39 10.53 -1.35 -14.72
C MET A 39 10.73 -1.97 -16.10
N GLY A 40 11.29 -3.18 -16.16
CA GLY A 40 11.65 -3.88 -17.38
C GLY A 40 11.01 -5.25 -17.49
N ASP A 41 11.81 -6.23 -17.89
CA ASP A 41 11.44 -7.63 -18.02
C ASP A 41 11.80 -8.48 -16.78
N GLU A 42 12.44 -7.87 -15.79
CA GLU A 42 12.64 -8.50 -14.47
C GLU A 42 11.33 -8.55 -13.73
N SER A 43 11.05 -9.68 -13.12
CA SER A 43 9.81 -9.92 -12.38
C SER A 43 10.03 -10.17 -10.90
N LEU A 44 11.13 -10.83 -10.52
CA LEU A 44 11.39 -11.21 -9.14
C LEU A 44 12.24 -10.15 -8.44
N TYR A 45 11.85 -9.72 -7.24
CA TYR A 45 12.59 -8.70 -6.48
C TYR A 45 12.33 -8.76 -4.98
N PHE A 46 13.18 -8.07 -4.20
CA PHE A 46 12.92 -7.80 -2.79
C PHE A 46 11.86 -6.69 -2.68
N SER A 47 10.67 -7.05 -2.23
CA SER A 47 9.48 -6.20 -2.34
C SER A 47 9.20 -5.32 -1.12
N GLY A 48 9.91 -5.52 0.01
CA GLY A 48 9.53 -4.84 1.23
C GLY A 48 10.63 -4.69 2.28
N THR A 49 10.26 -4.93 3.53
CA THR A 49 11.09 -4.73 4.72
C THR A 49 12.07 -5.86 5.02
N GLU A 50 12.07 -6.93 4.25
CA GLU A 50 12.87 -8.14 4.50
C GLU A 50 14.38 -7.89 4.59
N LEU A 51 14.87 -6.80 3.98
CA LEU A 51 16.27 -6.37 4.04
C LEU A 51 16.57 -5.38 5.17
N ALA A 52 15.55 -4.89 5.87
CA ALA A 52 15.68 -3.92 6.94
C ALA A 52 15.55 -4.58 8.33
N TRP A 53 16.07 -3.91 9.35
CA TRP A 53 15.83 -4.31 10.74
C TRP A 53 14.34 -4.03 11.13
N PRO A 54 13.69 -4.87 11.95
CA PRO A 54 14.21 -6.12 12.55
C PRO A 54 14.01 -7.35 11.64
N ALA A 55 13.33 -7.22 10.48
CA ALA A 55 12.92 -8.36 9.66
C ALA A 55 14.10 -9.23 9.20
N ARG A 56 15.23 -8.62 8.82
CA ARG A 56 16.43 -9.33 8.39
C ARG A 56 17.09 -10.20 9.48
N GLU A 57 16.80 -9.91 10.77
CA GLU A 57 17.31 -10.69 11.91
C GLU A 57 16.34 -11.84 12.27
N LEU A 58 15.06 -11.69 11.93
CA LEU A 58 14.03 -12.68 12.23
C LEU A 58 14.00 -13.84 11.24
N ALA A 59 14.35 -13.58 9.99
CA ALA A 59 14.36 -14.59 8.93
C ALA A 59 15.38 -14.24 7.85
N LYS A 60 15.93 -15.27 7.18
CA LYS A 60 16.80 -15.06 6.03
C LYS A 60 16.01 -14.35 4.91
N PRO A 61 16.45 -13.16 4.47
CA PRO A 61 15.79 -12.47 3.36
C PRO A 61 15.74 -13.30 2.09
N ALA A 62 14.58 -13.31 1.42
CA ALA A 62 14.41 -13.96 0.13
C ALA A 62 13.52 -13.08 -0.77
N PRO A 63 13.83 -12.92 -2.05
CA PRO A 63 12.98 -12.18 -2.97
C PRO A 63 11.66 -12.96 -3.18
N ARG A 64 10.54 -12.30 -2.92
CA ARG A 64 9.19 -12.88 -3.05
C ARG A 64 8.22 -11.94 -3.77
N GLY A 65 8.65 -10.73 -4.08
CA GLY A 65 7.87 -9.80 -4.89
C GLY A 65 7.89 -10.22 -6.35
N HIS A 66 6.72 -10.25 -6.98
CA HIS A 66 6.58 -10.50 -8.40
C HIS A 66 5.82 -9.35 -9.05
N VAL A 67 6.33 -8.87 -10.17
CA VAL A 67 5.66 -7.87 -11.01
C VAL A 67 5.56 -8.44 -12.44
N PRO A 68 4.43 -8.27 -13.15
CA PRO A 68 4.36 -8.68 -14.54
C PRO A 68 5.41 -7.95 -15.37
N GLY A 69 6.16 -8.69 -16.20
CA GLY A 69 7.19 -8.13 -17.09
C GLY A 69 6.55 -7.18 -18.10
N ALA A 70 6.75 -5.88 -17.91
CA ALA A 70 6.24 -4.85 -18.81
C ALA A 70 7.10 -3.58 -18.68
N PRO A 71 7.36 -2.86 -19.80
CA PRO A 71 8.13 -1.63 -19.75
C PRO A 71 7.47 -0.56 -18.85
N GLY A 72 8.25 0.09 -18.02
CA GLY A 72 7.80 1.15 -17.12
C GLY A 72 6.75 0.68 -16.11
N MET A 73 5.80 1.54 -15.76
CA MET A 73 4.75 1.28 -14.77
C MET A 73 3.55 0.48 -15.30
N ASN A 74 3.73 -0.35 -16.34
CA ASN A 74 2.63 -1.04 -17.03
C ASN A 74 2.30 -2.45 -16.49
N GLY A 75 2.99 -2.94 -15.45
CA GLY A 75 2.74 -4.26 -14.89
C GLY A 75 1.28 -4.51 -14.47
N GLY A 76 0.64 -3.53 -13.84
CA GLY A 76 -0.79 -3.61 -13.49
C GLY A 76 -1.72 -3.69 -14.71
N ARG A 77 -1.39 -3.00 -15.80
CA ARG A 77 -2.13 -3.10 -17.06
C ARG A 77 -2.02 -4.49 -17.67
N SER A 78 -0.83 -5.07 -17.68
CA SER A 78 -0.59 -6.44 -18.19
C SER A 78 -1.36 -7.48 -17.38
N LEU A 79 -1.36 -7.37 -16.04
CA LEU A 79 -2.17 -8.21 -15.15
C LEU A 79 -3.65 -8.13 -15.52
N MET A 80 -4.21 -6.92 -15.59
CA MET A 80 -5.62 -6.72 -15.86
C MET A 80 -6.02 -7.20 -17.26
N ALA A 81 -5.18 -6.97 -18.28
CA ALA A 81 -5.45 -7.44 -19.63
C ALA A 81 -5.55 -8.97 -19.69
N ALA A 82 -4.64 -9.70 -19.04
CA ALA A 82 -4.68 -11.16 -19.00
C ALA A 82 -5.93 -11.69 -18.27
N LEU A 83 -6.26 -11.11 -17.10
CA LEU A 83 -7.43 -11.53 -16.33
C LEU A 83 -8.76 -11.21 -17.05
N LEU A 84 -8.87 -10.06 -17.71
CA LEU A 84 -10.06 -9.69 -18.50
C LEU A 84 -10.24 -10.63 -19.71
N ALA A 85 -9.17 -10.87 -20.46
CA ALA A 85 -9.21 -11.80 -21.58
C ALA A 85 -9.63 -13.22 -21.12
N ARG A 86 -9.14 -13.64 -19.95
CA ARG A 86 -9.56 -14.92 -19.37
C ARG A 86 -11.02 -14.93 -18.96
N ALA A 87 -11.52 -13.87 -18.34
CA ALA A 87 -12.93 -13.74 -17.97
C ALA A 87 -13.84 -13.83 -19.20
N GLU A 88 -13.49 -13.09 -20.26
CA GLU A 88 -14.22 -13.14 -21.55
C GLU A 88 -14.22 -14.55 -22.16
N SER A 89 -13.07 -15.23 -22.16
CA SER A 89 -12.96 -16.62 -22.68
C SER A 89 -13.82 -17.62 -21.90
N LEU A 90 -14.14 -17.33 -20.66
CA LEU A 90 -15.02 -18.12 -19.80
C LEU A 90 -16.50 -17.72 -19.90
N GLY A 91 -16.84 -16.76 -20.75
CA GLY A 91 -18.21 -16.28 -20.93
C GLY A 91 -18.73 -15.41 -19.78
N VAL A 92 -17.82 -14.79 -19.01
CA VAL A 92 -18.22 -13.81 -17.99
C VAL A 92 -18.77 -12.57 -18.67
N GLU A 93 -19.99 -12.19 -18.32
CA GLU A 93 -20.62 -10.97 -18.85
C GLU A 93 -20.09 -9.73 -18.10
N LEU A 94 -19.44 -8.83 -18.85
CA LEU A 94 -18.92 -7.57 -18.33
C LEU A 94 -19.86 -6.44 -18.73
N ARG A 95 -20.43 -5.74 -17.74
CA ARG A 95 -21.34 -4.59 -17.95
C ARG A 95 -20.70 -3.32 -17.43
N ALA A 96 -20.06 -2.57 -18.31
CA ALA A 96 -19.49 -1.27 -18.00
C ALA A 96 -20.57 -0.17 -17.96
N GLY A 97 -20.28 0.92 -17.24
CA GLY A 97 -21.19 2.07 -17.15
C GLY A 97 -22.47 1.84 -16.33
N ILE A 98 -22.57 0.74 -15.61
CA ILE A 98 -23.74 0.38 -14.79
C ILE A 98 -23.32 0.38 -13.31
N PRO A 99 -23.42 1.49 -12.58
CA PRO A 99 -23.03 1.55 -11.17
C PRO A 99 -24.00 0.75 -10.28
N ALA A 100 -23.44 -0.08 -9.39
CA ALA A 100 -24.21 -0.69 -8.31
C ALA A 100 -24.60 0.38 -7.28
N ARG A 101 -25.84 0.31 -6.77
CA ARG A 101 -26.43 1.31 -5.87
C ARG A 101 -26.72 0.79 -4.47
N ARG A 102 -27.32 -0.39 -4.38
CA ARG A 102 -27.71 -1.02 -3.11
C ARG A 102 -27.86 -2.52 -3.27
N LEU A 103 -27.68 -3.24 -2.18
CA LEU A 103 -28.00 -4.65 -2.08
C LEU A 103 -29.51 -4.87 -1.92
N ILE A 104 -29.96 -6.04 -2.32
CA ILE A 104 -31.33 -6.52 -2.08
C ILE A 104 -31.23 -7.66 -1.08
N THR A 105 -31.90 -7.49 0.06
CA THR A 105 -31.94 -8.49 1.13
C THR A 105 -33.34 -9.05 1.32
N GLU A 106 -33.45 -10.33 1.64
CA GLU A 106 -34.68 -10.97 2.08
C GLU A 106 -34.94 -10.70 3.59
N ARG A 107 -36.08 -11.16 4.09
CA ARG A 107 -36.48 -10.92 5.50
C ARG A 107 -35.54 -11.59 6.52
N ASP A 108 -34.90 -12.68 6.13
CA ASP A 108 -33.92 -13.42 6.93
C ASP A 108 -32.51 -12.80 6.89
N GLY A 109 -32.34 -11.68 6.18
CA GLY A 109 -31.04 -10.99 6.02
C GLY A 109 -30.21 -11.49 4.83
N ARG A 110 -30.63 -12.51 4.11
CA ARG A 110 -29.91 -13.05 2.94
C ARG A 110 -29.83 -12.02 1.82
N VAL A 111 -28.63 -11.80 1.28
CA VAL A 111 -28.42 -10.99 0.07
C VAL A 111 -28.73 -11.83 -1.16
N VAL A 112 -29.71 -11.37 -1.95
CA VAL A 112 -30.22 -12.09 -3.14
C VAL A 112 -30.02 -11.34 -4.44
N GLY A 113 -29.37 -10.18 -4.41
CA GLY A 113 -29.11 -9.38 -5.59
C GLY A 113 -28.75 -7.95 -5.28
N LEU A 114 -28.82 -7.11 -6.29
CA LEU A 114 -28.54 -5.69 -6.16
C LEU A 114 -29.38 -4.84 -7.13
N VAL A 115 -29.50 -3.56 -6.83
CA VAL A 115 -29.99 -2.54 -7.76
C VAL A 115 -28.79 -1.79 -8.32
N ALA A 116 -28.75 -1.69 -9.64
CA ALA A 116 -27.72 -0.99 -10.41
C ALA A 116 -28.35 0.07 -11.33
N GLY A 117 -27.56 0.75 -12.13
CA GLY A 117 -28.01 1.75 -13.09
C GLY A 117 -28.15 3.13 -12.48
N THR A 118 -28.90 4.01 -13.17
CA THR A 118 -29.20 5.36 -12.68
C THR A 118 -30.44 5.37 -11.78
N GLN A 119 -30.76 6.52 -11.21
CA GLN A 119 -31.97 6.67 -10.41
C GLN A 119 -33.23 6.66 -11.31
N GLU A 120 -33.10 7.15 -12.53
CA GLU A 120 -34.16 7.22 -13.54
C GLU A 120 -34.37 5.86 -14.23
N GLU A 121 -33.28 5.11 -14.40
CA GLU A 121 -33.28 3.78 -15.04
C GLU A 121 -32.65 2.72 -14.13
N PRO A 122 -33.35 2.31 -13.05
CA PRO A 122 -32.83 1.31 -12.13
C PRO A 122 -32.90 -0.09 -12.77
N LEU A 123 -31.81 -0.84 -12.65
CA LEU A 123 -31.70 -2.23 -13.07
C LEU A 123 -31.67 -3.14 -11.84
N THR A 124 -32.63 -4.01 -11.70
CA THR A 124 -32.62 -5.05 -10.65
C THR A 124 -31.92 -6.30 -11.18
N ILE A 125 -30.87 -6.72 -10.47
CA ILE A 125 -30.09 -7.91 -10.79
C ILE A 125 -30.27 -8.92 -9.65
N LYS A 126 -30.85 -10.08 -9.98
CA LYS A 126 -30.98 -11.21 -9.04
C LYS A 126 -29.70 -12.03 -9.08
N ALA A 127 -29.11 -12.29 -7.93
CA ALA A 127 -28.01 -13.23 -7.76
C ALA A 127 -28.53 -14.65 -7.49
N ARG A 128 -27.95 -15.65 -8.14
CA ARG A 128 -28.35 -17.05 -7.93
C ARG A 128 -27.74 -17.65 -6.66
N THR A 129 -26.48 -17.31 -6.37
CA THR A 129 -25.72 -17.86 -5.25
C THR A 129 -25.26 -16.78 -4.27
N GLY A 130 -24.99 -15.57 -4.74
CA GLY A 130 -24.57 -14.45 -3.89
C GLY A 130 -23.98 -13.29 -4.67
N VAL A 131 -23.61 -12.25 -3.96
CA VAL A 131 -22.99 -11.03 -4.48
C VAL A 131 -21.58 -10.90 -3.89
N VAL A 132 -20.59 -10.71 -4.75
CA VAL A 132 -19.20 -10.42 -4.34
C VAL A 132 -18.94 -8.93 -4.52
N LEU A 133 -18.64 -8.22 -3.43
CA LEU A 133 -18.26 -6.82 -3.42
C LEU A 133 -16.74 -6.68 -3.62
N ALA A 134 -16.31 -6.09 -4.74
CA ALA A 134 -14.90 -5.94 -5.10
C ALA A 134 -14.61 -4.58 -5.77
N ALA A 135 -15.27 -3.50 -5.31
CA ALA A 135 -15.22 -2.17 -5.91
C ALA A 135 -14.15 -1.24 -5.29
N GLY A 136 -13.12 -1.81 -4.64
CA GLY A 136 -12.00 -1.05 -4.09
C GLY A 136 -12.29 -0.36 -2.76
N GLY A 137 -11.41 0.58 -2.39
CA GLY A 137 -11.48 1.34 -1.15
C GLY A 137 -12.22 2.67 -1.29
N PHE A 138 -11.78 3.69 -0.51
CA PHE A 138 -12.47 4.99 -0.49
C PHE A 138 -11.55 6.21 -0.59
N VAL A 139 -10.36 6.06 -1.17
CA VAL A 139 -9.36 7.14 -1.26
C VAL A 139 -9.84 8.37 -2.06
N HIS A 140 -10.79 8.19 -2.96
CA HIS A 140 -11.44 9.28 -3.72
C HIS A 140 -12.76 9.78 -3.10
N ASN A 141 -13.03 9.47 -1.83
CA ASN A 141 -14.17 9.98 -1.09
C ASN A 141 -13.71 10.88 0.06
N PRO A 142 -13.71 12.22 -0.12
CA PRO A 142 -13.22 13.15 0.91
C PRO A 142 -14.02 13.10 2.22
N GLU A 143 -15.30 12.75 2.16
CA GLU A 143 -16.12 12.62 3.37
C GLU A 143 -15.72 11.41 4.20
N MET A 144 -15.57 10.24 3.54
CA MET A 144 -15.11 9.03 4.22
C MET A 144 -13.68 9.18 4.74
N LEU A 145 -12.78 9.83 3.96
CA LEU A 145 -11.41 10.10 4.44
C LEU A 145 -11.44 10.98 5.70
N ARG A 146 -12.15 12.11 5.69
CA ARG A 146 -12.24 12.98 6.88
C ARG A 146 -12.82 12.26 8.11
N ARG A 147 -13.77 11.35 7.89
CA ARG A 147 -14.42 10.59 8.95
C ARG A 147 -13.54 9.48 9.53
N HIS A 148 -12.80 8.78 8.68
CA HIS A 148 -12.16 7.52 9.03
C HIS A 148 -10.63 7.57 9.02
N ALA A 149 -10.03 8.32 8.11
CA ALA A 149 -8.57 8.34 7.88
C ALA A 149 -8.11 9.77 7.46
N PRO A 150 -8.26 10.76 8.34
CA PRO A 150 -7.97 12.17 8.02
C PRO A 150 -6.52 12.41 7.60
N GLU A 151 -5.56 11.63 8.12
CA GLU A 151 -4.15 11.73 7.75
C GLU A 151 -3.91 11.42 6.26
N LEU A 152 -4.71 10.52 5.67
CA LEU A 152 -4.63 10.20 4.23
C LEU A 152 -5.20 11.33 3.37
N ALA A 153 -6.12 12.12 3.89
CA ALA A 153 -6.67 13.26 3.17
C ALA A 153 -5.63 14.36 2.92
N ASP A 154 -4.57 14.39 3.70
CA ASP A 154 -3.45 15.32 3.57
C ASP A 154 -2.38 14.84 2.57
N CYS A 155 -2.39 13.57 2.18
CA CYS A 155 -1.45 13.04 1.19
C CYS A 155 -1.72 13.61 -0.20
N SER A 156 -0.63 14.02 -0.89
CA SER A 156 -0.72 14.79 -2.14
C SER A 156 -1.33 14.02 -3.32
N VAL A 157 -1.26 12.67 -3.29
CA VAL A 157 -1.70 11.82 -4.41
C VAL A 157 -2.63 10.71 -3.93
N PRO A 158 -3.94 10.79 -4.16
CA PRO A 158 -4.85 9.67 -3.94
C PRO A 158 -4.55 8.57 -4.99
N TRP A 159 -3.96 7.46 -4.53
CA TRP A 159 -3.53 6.37 -5.41
C TRP A 159 -4.58 5.26 -5.46
N GLY A 160 -5.50 5.38 -6.40
CA GLY A 160 -6.57 4.42 -6.62
C GLY A 160 -7.30 4.69 -7.93
N ASN A 161 -8.23 3.82 -8.28
CA ASN A 161 -9.17 4.10 -9.35
C ASN A 161 -10.11 5.23 -8.91
N MET A 162 -10.52 6.11 -9.83
CA MET A 162 -11.46 7.20 -9.53
C MET A 162 -12.80 6.72 -8.95
N ALA A 163 -13.11 5.44 -9.12
CA ALA A 163 -14.28 4.77 -8.52
C ALA A 163 -14.01 4.24 -7.09
N ASP A 164 -12.80 4.37 -6.54
CA ASP A 164 -12.50 4.02 -5.14
C ASP A 164 -13.14 5.04 -4.17
N ARG A 165 -14.48 5.04 -4.13
CA ARG A 165 -15.33 5.99 -3.38
C ARG A 165 -16.00 5.37 -2.15
N GLY A 166 -15.74 4.09 -1.87
CA GLY A 166 -16.31 3.36 -0.74
C GLY A 166 -17.75 2.88 -0.95
N ASP A 167 -18.27 2.94 -2.17
CA ASP A 167 -19.66 2.59 -2.44
C ASP A 167 -20.01 1.16 -2.02
N ALA A 168 -19.14 0.17 -2.34
CA ALA A 168 -19.35 -1.21 -1.93
C ALA A 168 -19.22 -1.42 -0.42
N ILE A 169 -18.33 -0.68 0.25
CA ILE A 169 -18.22 -0.70 1.71
C ILE A 169 -19.53 -0.20 2.33
N ASN A 170 -20.04 0.93 1.84
CA ASN A 170 -21.31 1.50 2.32
C ASN A 170 -22.49 0.57 2.03
N MET A 171 -22.52 -0.11 0.87
CA MET A 171 -23.56 -1.10 0.57
C MET A 171 -23.50 -2.27 1.54
N GLY A 172 -22.33 -2.80 1.85
CA GLY A 172 -22.15 -3.87 2.83
C GLY A 172 -22.59 -3.45 4.23
N MET A 173 -22.14 -2.27 4.71
CA MET A 173 -22.56 -1.74 6.01
C MET A 173 -24.07 -1.51 6.08
N SER A 174 -24.71 -1.08 4.99
CA SER A 174 -26.16 -0.90 4.93
C SER A 174 -26.93 -2.24 5.00
N ALA A 175 -26.27 -3.35 4.67
CA ALA A 175 -26.79 -4.70 4.83
C ALA A 175 -26.45 -5.33 6.20
N GLY A 176 -25.86 -4.58 7.13
CA GLY A 176 -25.50 -5.03 8.47
C GLY A 176 -24.04 -5.44 8.65
N ALA A 177 -23.20 -5.31 7.64
CA ALA A 177 -21.80 -5.72 7.72
C ALA A 177 -20.97 -4.86 8.70
N ALA A 178 -20.08 -5.51 9.43
CA ALA A 178 -19.02 -4.87 10.18
C ALA A 178 -17.93 -4.32 9.24
N ALA A 179 -17.32 -3.20 9.61
CA ALA A 179 -16.17 -2.62 8.94
C ALA A 179 -14.99 -2.53 9.89
N LEU A 180 -13.80 -2.94 9.43
CA LEU A 180 -12.58 -2.96 10.22
C LEU A 180 -11.51 -2.03 9.69
N ARG A 181 -10.68 -1.53 10.60
CA ARG A 181 -9.44 -0.79 10.29
C ARG A 181 -9.65 0.39 9.33
N MET A 182 -10.82 1.02 9.35
CA MET A 182 -11.17 2.14 8.45
C MET A 182 -10.21 3.32 8.55
N HIS A 183 -9.50 3.46 9.68
CA HIS A 183 -8.47 4.48 9.91
C HIS A 183 -7.12 4.14 9.27
N GLN A 184 -6.91 2.92 8.79
CA GLN A 184 -5.63 2.51 8.23
C GLN A 184 -5.50 2.83 6.75
N GLY A 185 -4.28 3.16 6.37
CA GLY A 185 -3.92 3.41 4.98
C GLY A 185 -2.48 3.05 4.68
N PHE A 186 -2.19 2.97 3.42
CA PHE A 186 -0.85 2.92 2.86
C PHE A 186 -0.48 4.32 2.38
N ALA A 187 0.69 4.80 2.76
CA ALA A 187 1.28 6.02 2.25
C ALA A 187 2.72 5.72 1.78
N ILE A 188 3.11 6.20 0.62
CA ILE A 188 4.47 6.02 0.08
C ILE A 188 5.27 7.27 0.33
N ALA A 189 6.40 7.14 1.06
CA ALA A 189 7.40 8.19 1.11
C ALA A 189 8.28 8.13 -0.15
N PRO A 190 8.47 9.23 -0.89
CA PRO A 190 9.25 9.27 -2.12
C PRO A 190 10.76 9.34 -1.86
N VAL A 191 11.31 8.36 -1.13
CA VAL A 191 12.72 8.37 -0.71
C VAL A 191 13.62 7.72 -1.76
N TYR A 192 13.24 6.59 -2.32
CA TYR A 192 14.05 5.91 -3.34
C TYR A 192 13.18 5.39 -4.50
N PRO A 193 13.71 5.19 -5.72
CA PRO A 193 15.12 5.33 -6.14
C PRO A 193 15.61 6.79 -6.17
N PRO A 194 16.94 7.03 -6.25
CA PRO A 194 18.04 6.06 -6.38
C PRO A 194 18.48 5.46 -5.04
N GLU A 195 19.16 4.27 -5.06
CA GLU A 195 19.55 3.55 -3.83
C GLU A 195 20.55 4.31 -2.95
N ASN A 196 21.41 5.15 -3.52
CA ASN A 196 22.37 5.96 -2.77
C ASN A 196 21.70 6.90 -1.75
N VAL A 197 20.44 7.30 -1.98
CA VAL A 197 19.69 8.16 -1.05
C VAL A 197 19.44 7.48 0.31
N LEU A 198 19.51 6.16 0.37
CA LEU A 198 19.39 5.42 1.63
C LEU A 198 20.54 5.71 2.61
N SER A 199 21.64 6.33 2.14
CA SER A 199 22.72 6.82 3.01
C SER A 199 22.43 8.20 3.63
N ALA A 200 21.38 8.88 3.21
CA ALA A 200 20.88 10.12 3.81
C ALA A 200 20.18 9.84 5.15
N ILE A 201 19.71 10.90 5.81
CA ILE A 201 18.91 10.78 7.04
C ILE A 201 17.56 11.48 6.90
N LEU A 202 16.54 10.93 7.54
CA LEU A 202 15.23 11.55 7.71
C LEU A 202 15.11 12.18 9.09
N VAL A 203 14.68 13.45 9.14
CA VAL A 203 14.43 14.15 10.40
C VAL A 203 13.01 14.68 10.48
N ASN A 204 12.45 14.68 11.68
CA ASN A 204 11.13 15.23 11.99
C ASN A 204 11.18 16.72 12.34
N SER A 205 10.05 17.30 12.75
CA SER A 205 9.93 18.72 13.15
C SER A 205 10.77 19.09 14.37
N SER A 206 11.25 18.13 15.15
CA SER A 206 12.21 18.35 16.24
C SER A 206 13.66 18.26 15.77
N GLY A 207 13.92 18.06 14.48
CA GLY A 207 15.26 17.89 13.93
C GLY A 207 15.91 16.54 14.28
N GLN A 208 15.14 15.56 14.70
CA GLN A 208 15.61 14.23 15.14
C GLN A 208 15.28 13.16 14.11
N ARG A 209 16.19 12.20 13.92
CA ARG A 209 15.88 10.96 13.21
C ARG A 209 14.80 10.20 13.97
N PHE A 210 13.94 9.49 13.25
CA PHE A 210 12.80 8.77 13.83
C PHE A 210 12.64 7.35 13.25
N ILE A 211 13.47 6.97 12.26
CA ILE A 211 13.38 5.67 11.59
C ILE A 211 14.70 5.31 10.90
N ALA A 212 14.93 4.03 10.61
CA ALA A 212 15.97 3.61 9.67
C ALA A 212 15.55 3.93 8.24
N GLU A 213 16.35 4.69 7.53
CA GLU A 213 16.03 5.18 6.17
C GLU A 213 16.09 4.07 5.11
N ASP A 214 16.67 2.93 5.45
CA ASP A 214 16.68 1.73 4.61
C ASP A 214 15.46 0.82 4.84
N ALA A 215 14.47 1.25 5.62
CA ALA A 215 13.17 0.58 5.69
C ALA A 215 12.43 0.70 4.34
N TYR A 216 11.43 -0.15 4.15
CA TYR A 216 10.57 -0.09 2.98
C TYR A 216 9.81 1.25 2.91
N HIS A 217 9.68 1.83 1.72
CA HIS A 217 9.09 3.16 1.54
C HIS A 217 7.65 3.30 2.07
N GLY A 218 6.88 2.21 2.13
CA GLY A 218 5.57 2.19 2.79
C GLY A 218 5.65 2.30 4.31
N VAL A 219 6.72 1.76 4.93
CA VAL A 219 6.99 1.92 6.37
C VAL A 219 7.48 3.34 6.67
N LEU A 220 8.31 3.90 5.78
CA LEU A 220 8.73 5.31 5.89
C LEU A 220 7.54 6.26 5.74
N GLY A 221 6.65 5.97 4.77
CA GLY A 221 5.44 6.74 4.53
C GLY A 221 4.46 6.70 5.71
N ASP A 222 4.26 5.54 6.29
CA ASP A 222 3.47 5.35 7.52
C ASP A 222 4.05 6.17 8.68
N ALA A 223 5.37 6.06 8.92
CA ALA A 223 6.03 6.82 9.97
C ALA A 223 5.85 8.34 9.80
N ILE A 224 5.99 8.86 8.58
CA ILE A 224 5.84 10.29 8.31
C ILE A 224 4.37 10.72 8.45
N ALA A 225 3.45 10.03 7.77
CA ALA A 225 2.05 10.43 7.69
C ALA A 225 1.34 10.34 9.04
N PHE A 226 1.49 9.21 9.75
CA PHE A 226 0.71 8.91 10.95
C PHE A 226 1.46 9.18 12.27
N HIS A 227 2.82 9.19 12.27
CA HIS A 227 3.59 9.29 13.52
C HIS A 227 4.46 10.55 13.62
N GLN A 228 4.64 11.31 12.52
CA GLN A 228 5.35 12.59 12.51
C GLN A 228 4.46 13.76 12.06
N SER A 229 3.14 13.65 12.23
CA SER A 229 2.17 14.68 11.85
C SER A 229 2.30 15.11 10.38
N GLY A 230 2.65 14.17 9.51
CA GLY A 230 2.84 14.40 8.09
C GLY A 230 4.05 15.25 7.71
N ARG A 231 5.03 15.44 8.60
CA ARG A 231 6.19 16.32 8.37
C ARG A 231 7.52 15.60 8.52
N ALA A 232 8.36 15.68 7.49
CA ALA A 232 9.74 15.19 7.54
C ALA A 232 10.61 15.93 6.53
N TRP A 233 11.91 15.94 6.78
CA TRP A 233 12.93 16.42 5.85
C TRP A 233 13.96 15.33 5.61
N LEU A 234 14.32 15.11 4.34
CA LEU A 234 15.45 14.29 3.95
C LEU A 234 16.69 15.17 3.87
N ILE A 235 17.71 14.83 4.63
CA ILE A 235 18.99 15.53 4.65
C ILE A 235 20.01 14.69 3.90
N THR A 236 20.55 15.25 2.82
CA THR A 236 21.50 14.59 1.93
C THR A 236 22.85 15.32 1.94
N ASP A 237 23.88 14.61 1.51
CA ASP A 237 25.17 15.17 1.11
C ASP A 237 25.45 14.87 -0.37
N GLN A 238 26.61 15.23 -0.88
CA GLN A 238 26.99 15.00 -2.27
C GLN A 238 26.90 13.53 -2.68
N ARG A 239 27.18 12.58 -1.77
CA ARG A 239 27.18 11.13 -2.05
C ARG A 239 25.80 10.50 -2.00
N SER A 240 24.93 11.06 -1.18
CA SER A 240 23.53 10.66 -1.04
C SER A 240 22.57 11.53 -1.86
N ALA A 241 23.09 12.20 -2.89
CA ALA A 241 22.32 13.13 -3.72
C ALA A 241 20.98 12.52 -4.18
N TYR A 242 19.94 13.32 -4.06
CA TYR A 242 18.57 12.96 -4.40
C TYR A 242 18.07 13.91 -5.51
N THR A 243 17.33 13.39 -6.46
CA THR A 243 16.82 14.18 -7.60
C THR A 243 15.31 14.38 -7.58
N GLY A 244 14.64 13.80 -6.59
CA GLY A 244 13.17 13.74 -6.57
C GLY A 244 12.59 12.63 -7.46
N LEU A 245 11.35 12.23 -7.17
CA LEU A 245 10.60 11.26 -8.00
C LEU A 245 9.74 11.94 -9.06
N VAL A 246 9.54 13.24 -8.96
CA VAL A 246 8.75 14.05 -9.89
C VAL A 246 9.54 15.26 -10.34
N ASP A 247 9.35 15.66 -11.59
CA ASP A 247 9.93 16.89 -12.11
C ASP A 247 9.49 18.09 -11.28
N ASN A 248 10.40 19.05 -11.09
CA ASN A 248 10.20 20.26 -10.28
C ASN A 248 10.12 20.06 -8.74
N PHE A 249 10.40 18.87 -8.22
CA PHE A 249 10.59 18.71 -6.79
C PHE A 249 11.99 19.24 -6.42
N LEU A 250 12.04 20.45 -5.87
CA LEU A 250 13.27 21.16 -5.58
C LEU A 250 13.65 21.09 -4.11
N PRO A 251 14.94 21.16 -3.78
CA PRO A 251 15.39 21.24 -2.40
C PRO A 251 14.90 22.54 -1.74
N VAL A 252 14.58 22.47 -0.45
CA VAL A 252 14.16 23.63 0.35
C VAL A 252 15.31 24.35 1.01
N ALA A 253 16.49 23.72 1.11
CA ALA A 253 17.72 24.32 1.58
C ALA A 253 18.92 23.62 0.94
N THR A 254 19.95 24.39 0.60
CA THR A 254 21.25 23.89 0.14
C THR A 254 22.37 24.80 0.66
N ALA A 255 23.39 24.22 1.30
CA ALA A 255 24.52 24.97 1.84
C ALA A 255 25.78 24.10 1.98
N ASN A 256 26.90 24.73 2.29
CA ASN A 256 28.17 24.06 2.51
C ASN A 256 28.35 23.53 3.94
N SER A 257 27.46 23.88 4.86
CA SER A 257 27.45 23.33 6.22
C SER A 257 26.07 22.91 6.66
N ILE A 258 25.99 21.93 7.59
CA ILE A 258 24.73 21.51 8.22
C ILE A 258 24.12 22.66 9.03
N GLY A 259 24.94 23.55 9.60
CA GLY A 259 24.48 24.75 10.29
C GLY A 259 23.65 25.65 9.39
N ASP A 260 24.18 25.99 8.22
CA ASP A 260 23.53 26.89 7.26
C ASP A 260 22.26 26.23 6.64
N VAL A 261 22.23 24.89 6.50
CA VAL A 261 21.00 24.16 6.11
C VAL A 261 19.97 24.29 7.23
N ALA A 262 20.38 24.09 8.49
CA ALA A 262 19.47 24.13 9.64
C ALA A 262 18.81 25.51 9.83
N GLU A 263 19.52 26.59 9.54
CA GLU A 263 19.01 27.97 9.63
C GLU A 263 17.88 28.25 8.61
N GLN A 264 17.84 27.51 7.51
CA GLN A 264 16.83 27.64 6.46
C GLN A 264 15.59 26.77 6.73
N LEU A 265 15.61 25.92 7.77
CA LEU A 265 14.53 24.98 8.08
C LEU A 265 13.79 25.40 9.37
N PRO A 266 12.49 25.11 9.47
CA PRO A 266 11.71 25.43 10.67
C PRO A 266 11.98 24.39 11.80
N LEU A 267 13.26 24.24 12.17
CA LEU A 267 13.72 23.29 13.18
C LEU A 267 14.22 24.02 14.44
N PRO A 268 14.16 23.39 15.62
CA PRO A 268 14.76 23.95 16.82
C PRO A 268 16.25 24.20 16.63
N LYS A 269 16.74 25.34 17.13
CA LYS A 269 18.13 25.74 16.99
C LYS A 269 19.10 24.68 17.53
N GLY A 270 20.07 24.27 16.71
CA GLY A 270 21.08 23.28 17.07
C GLY A 270 20.62 21.81 16.94
N ALA A 271 19.32 21.55 16.80
CA ALA A 271 18.80 20.17 16.78
C ALA A 271 19.35 19.34 15.61
N LEU A 272 19.33 19.87 14.39
CA LEU A 272 19.85 19.17 13.22
C LEU A 272 21.36 18.90 13.33
N GLN A 273 22.12 19.89 13.82
CA GLN A 273 23.56 19.74 14.01
C GLN A 273 23.89 18.61 15.00
N HIS A 274 23.18 18.53 16.13
CA HIS A 274 23.34 17.45 17.10
C HIS A 274 22.96 16.08 16.51
N THR A 275 21.87 16.02 15.76
CA THR A 275 21.42 14.77 15.11
C THR A 275 22.45 14.26 14.10
N VAL A 276 22.97 15.14 13.25
CA VAL A 276 24.02 14.79 12.27
C VAL A 276 25.32 14.41 12.95
N ALA A 277 25.74 15.13 13.98
CA ALA A 277 26.97 14.81 14.72
C ALA A 277 26.87 13.43 15.39
N PHE A 278 25.74 13.12 16.03
CA PHE A 278 25.48 11.81 16.61
C PHE A 278 25.50 10.71 15.55
N TYR A 279 24.74 10.88 14.47
CA TYR A 279 24.70 9.92 13.36
C TYR A 279 26.10 9.68 12.77
N ASN A 280 26.84 10.72 12.45
CA ASN A 280 28.16 10.64 11.85
C ASN A 280 29.17 9.92 12.75
N ARG A 281 29.11 10.16 14.08
CA ARG A 281 29.96 9.49 15.05
C ARG A 281 29.84 7.97 14.95
N PHE A 282 28.61 7.45 14.94
CA PHE A 282 28.35 6.02 14.90
C PHE A 282 28.47 5.44 13.48
N ALA A 283 28.04 6.16 12.47
CA ALA A 283 28.20 5.75 11.08
C ALA A 283 29.67 5.56 10.67
N THR A 284 30.61 6.32 11.29
CA THR A 284 32.05 6.17 11.05
C THR A 284 32.60 4.81 11.52
N ILE A 285 32.00 4.23 12.55
CA ILE A 285 32.37 2.90 13.07
C ILE A 285 31.44 1.78 12.57
N GLY A 286 30.54 2.11 11.63
CA GLY A 286 29.63 1.13 11.01
C GLY A 286 28.43 0.73 11.88
N GLU A 287 28.05 1.56 12.85
CA GLU A 287 26.95 1.28 13.78
C GLU A 287 25.81 2.31 13.65
N ASP A 288 24.59 1.88 13.89
CA ASP A 288 23.41 2.75 14.11
C ASP A 288 22.66 2.27 15.36
N PRO A 289 23.03 2.76 16.55
CA PRO A 289 22.47 2.27 17.81
C PRO A 289 21.00 2.65 18.02
N MET A 290 20.45 3.61 17.24
CA MET A 290 19.08 4.05 17.41
C MET A 290 18.08 3.28 16.53
N PHE A 291 18.44 3.05 15.27
CA PHE A 291 17.47 2.52 14.28
C PHE A 291 18.00 1.31 13.51
N HIS A 292 19.23 0.87 13.78
CA HIS A 292 19.84 -0.32 13.19
C HIS A 292 19.85 -0.32 11.65
N LYS A 293 20.09 0.85 11.05
CA LYS A 293 20.28 0.99 9.61
C LYS A 293 21.37 0.02 9.13
N SER A 294 21.17 -0.62 8.00
CA SER A 294 22.12 -1.58 7.46
C SER A 294 23.50 -0.94 7.20
N ALA A 295 24.57 -1.64 7.54
CA ALA A 295 25.93 -1.20 7.27
C ALA A 295 26.19 -0.87 5.80
N LYS A 296 25.49 -1.52 4.87
CA LYS A 296 25.52 -1.22 3.43
C LYS A 296 25.17 0.23 3.13
N HIS A 297 24.21 0.81 3.88
CA HIS A 297 23.69 2.16 3.68
C HIS A 297 24.15 3.15 4.76
N LEU A 298 24.93 2.68 5.72
CA LEU A 298 25.40 3.49 6.84
C LEU A 298 26.69 4.22 6.47
N ARG A 299 26.58 5.52 6.23
CA ARG A 299 27.72 6.39 5.87
C ARG A 299 27.57 7.74 6.53
N PRO A 300 28.64 8.33 7.09
CA PRO A 300 28.58 9.67 7.64
C PRO A 300 28.30 10.71 6.53
N LEU A 301 27.46 11.69 6.84
CA LEU A 301 27.22 12.86 5.99
C LEU A 301 28.41 13.82 6.11
N GLN A 302 29.31 13.87 5.12
CA GLN A 302 30.59 14.58 5.19
C GLN A 302 30.99 15.33 3.90
N GLY A 303 30.16 15.32 2.89
CA GLY A 303 30.48 15.93 1.60
C GLY A 303 29.51 17.05 1.21
N PRO A 304 29.90 18.35 1.30
CA PRO A 304 29.06 19.41 0.77
C PRO A 304 28.92 19.31 -0.76
N PRO A 305 27.82 19.85 -1.34
CA PRO A 305 26.77 20.57 -0.66
C PRO A 305 25.86 19.63 0.15
N TYR A 306 25.41 20.14 1.32
CA TYR A 306 24.33 19.51 2.07
C TYR A 306 23.00 20.08 1.61
N THR A 307 22.01 19.21 1.49
CA THR A 307 20.71 19.60 0.93
C THR A 307 19.58 19.04 1.80
N ALA A 308 18.54 19.84 2.01
CA ALA A 308 17.31 19.42 2.64
C ALA A 308 16.15 19.39 1.64
N TRP A 309 15.37 18.32 1.68
CA TRP A 309 14.19 18.11 0.86
C TRP A 309 12.97 17.99 1.77
N ASP A 310 11.90 18.73 1.48
CA ASP A 310 10.67 18.65 2.25
C ASP A 310 9.86 17.43 1.81
N LEU A 311 9.89 16.38 2.62
CA LEU A 311 9.11 15.16 2.43
C LEU A 311 7.78 15.19 3.20
N SER A 312 7.26 16.36 3.54
CA SER A 312 5.93 16.47 4.14
C SER A 312 4.85 15.95 3.17
N VAL A 313 3.84 15.30 3.70
CA VAL A 313 2.80 14.60 2.89
C VAL A 313 2.06 15.51 1.91
N LYS A 314 1.98 16.82 2.18
CA LYS A 314 1.35 17.82 1.32
C LYS A 314 2.24 18.34 0.20
N ASN A 315 3.56 18.28 0.36
CA ASN A 315 4.52 18.93 -0.53
C ASN A 315 5.24 17.95 -1.45
N ALA A 316 5.54 16.76 -0.93
CA ALA A 316 6.19 15.70 -1.73
C ALA A 316 5.14 14.83 -2.46
N PHE A 317 5.61 13.98 -3.39
CA PHE A 317 4.77 12.98 -4.03
C PHE A 317 4.43 11.87 -3.03
N PHE A 318 3.40 12.10 -2.23
CA PHE A 318 2.91 11.14 -1.24
C PHE A 318 1.68 10.42 -1.78
N ALA A 319 1.89 9.27 -2.38
CA ALA A 319 0.81 8.45 -2.89
C ALA A 319 0.19 7.61 -1.77
N ALA A 320 -1.14 7.65 -1.65
CA ALA A 320 -1.84 6.97 -0.57
C ALA A 320 -3.12 6.26 -1.03
N HIS A 321 -3.45 5.15 -0.34
CA HIS A 321 -4.74 4.48 -0.48
C HIS A 321 -5.20 3.86 0.84
N THR A 322 -6.52 3.61 0.96
CA THR A 322 -7.13 3.07 2.16
C THR A 322 -6.94 1.56 2.28
N LEU A 323 -6.84 1.05 3.51
CA LEU A 323 -6.66 -0.38 3.83
C LEU A 323 -7.82 -0.96 4.66
N GLY A 324 -8.69 -0.10 5.21
CA GLY A 324 -9.91 -0.51 5.88
C GLY A 324 -11.01 -0.93 4.90
N GLY A 325 -11.92 -1.76 5.37
CA GLY A 325 -13.05 -2.27 4.60
C GLY A 325 -13.93 -3.20 5.43
N LEU A 326 -14.81 -3.95 4.77
CA LEU A 326 -15.71 -4.90 5.42
C LEU A 326 -14.94 -6.04 6.09
N ASP A 327 -15.42 -6.51 7.23
CA ASP A 327 -14.90 -7.72 7.86
C ASP A 327 -15.32 -8.96 7.09
N THR A 328 -14.38 -9.92 6.93
CA THR A 328 -14.63 -11.13 6.16
C THR A 328 -13.88 -12.33 6.72
N THR A 329 -14.44 -13.51 6.53
CA THR A 329 -13.73 -14.78 6.71
C THR A 329 -12.59 -14.95 5.69
N VAL A 330 -11.79 -16.01 5.83
CA VAL A 330 -10.76 -16.40 4.84
C VAL A 330 -11.33 -16.75 3.46
N ASP A 331 -12.62 -17.09 3.39
CA ASP A 331 -13.34 -17.39 2.14
C ASP A 331 -14.16 -16.21 1.63
N GLY A 332 -13.93 -15.03 2.21
CA GLY A 332 -14.55 -13.78 1.77
C GLY A 332 -16.02 -13.60 2.18
N CYS A 333 -16.60 -14.46 3.03
CA CYS A 333 -17.93 -14.25 3.59
C CYS A 333 -17.91 -12.98 4.45
N VAL A 334 -18.78 -12.02 4.17
CA VAL A 334 -18.89 -10.78 4.93
C VAL A 334 -19.54 -11.07 6.28
N LEU A 335 -18.95 -10.50 7.34
CA LEU A 335 -19.41 -10.68 8.71
C LEU A 335 -20.20 -9.47 9.21
N ASP A 336 -21.16 -9.71 10.05
CA ASP A 336 -21.90 -8.68 10.78
C ASP A 336 -21.16 -8.21 12.05
N GLY A 337 -21.80 -7.35 12.85
CA GLY A 337 -21.21 -6.83 14.09
C GLY A 337 -21.05 -7.86 15.23
N TYR A 338 -21.62 -9.04 15.09
CA TYR A 338 -21.49 -10.16 16.02
C TYR A 338 -20.46 -11.21 15.56
N GLY A 339 -19.98 -11.07 14.33
CA GLY A 339 -19.06 -12.01 13.69
C GLY A 339 -19.76 -13.15 12.95
N ASP A 340 -21.05 -13.06 12.74
CA ASP A 340 -21.83 -14.04 11.99
C ASP A 340 -21.81 -13.70 10.48
N PRO A 341 -21.68 -14.69 9.58
CA PRO A 341 -21.74 -14.45 8.14
C PRO A 341 -23.10 -13.92 7.69
N ILE A 342 -23.10 -12.87 6.86
CA ILE A 342 -24.29 -12.40 6.15
C ILE A 342 -24.53 -13.32 4.95
N PRO A 343 -25.62 -14.11 4.92
CA PRO A 343 -25.85 -15.10 3.89
C PRO A 343 -25.91 -14.47 2.49
N GLY A 344 -25.19 -15.06 1.53
CA GLY A 344 -25.15 -14.58 0.15
C GLY A 344 -24.32 -13.32 -0.10
N LEU A 345 -23.60 -12.80 0.90
CA LEU A 345 -22.73 -11.62 0.75
C LEU A 345 -21.25 -11.96 0.94
N TYR A 346 -20.45 -11.57 -0.03
CA TYR A 346 -19.00 -11.79 -0.07
C TYR A 346 -18.28 -10.48 -0.38
N ALA A 347 -17.01 -10.37 0.05
CA ALA A 347 -16.17 -9.24 -0.33
C ALA A 347 -14.70 -9.66 -0.48
N ALA A 348 -13.97 -8.95 -1.33
CA ALA A 348 -12.54 -9.16 -1.54
C ALA A 348 -11.82 -7.86 -1.94
N GLY A 349 -10.49 -7.89 -1.86
CA GLY A 349 -9.63 -6.74 -2.14
C GLY A 349 -9.92 -5.59 -1.16
N ARG A 350 -9.66 -4.35 -1.57
CA ARG A 350 -9.81 -3.18 -0.69
C ARG A 350 -11.27 -2.82 -0.30
N THR A 351 -12.24 -3.53 -0.80
CA THR A 351 -13.61 -3.49 -0.24
C THR A 351 -13.68 -4.22 1.09
N SER A 352 -12.79 -5.19 1.33
CA SER A 352 -12.63 -5.89 2.61
C SER A 352 -11.39 -5.44 3.37
N ALA A 353 -11.36 -5.67 4.67
CA ALA A 353 -10.18 -5.54 5.51
C ALA A 353 -9.29 -6.79 5.32
N GLY A 354 -8.46 -6.76 4.27
CA GLY A 354 -7.62 -7.88 3.81
C GLY A 354 -6.31 -8.08 4.58
N LEU A 355 -5.31 -8.67 3.92
CA LEU A 355 -3.95 -8.85 4.44
C LEU A 355 -3.21 -7.53 4.70
N PRO A 356 -3.28 -6.53 3.80
CA PRO A 356 -2.55 -5.30 4.02
C PRO A 356 -3.04 -4.57 5.27
N THR A 357 -2.08 -4.11 6.08
CA THR A 357 -2.32 -3.27 7.28
C THR A 357 -1.30 -2.14 7.33
N ALA A 358 -1.54 -1.14 8.15
CA ALA A 358 -0.52 -0.16 8.52
C ALA A 358 0.37 -0.73 9.66
N PRO A 359 1.72 -0.56 9.59
CA PRO A 359 2.45 -0.12 8.42
C PRO A 359 2.39 -1.14 7.26
N TYR A 360 2.41 -0.64 6.03
CA TYR A 360 2.40 -1.49 4.84
C TYR A 360 3.80 -2.03 4.58
N LEU A 361 3.97 -3.34 4.64
CA LEU A 361 5.28 -3.97 4.78
C LEU A 361 5.98 -4.35 3.47
N ALA A 362 5.24 -4.52 2.37
CA ALA A 362 5.83 -4.95 1.10
C ALA A 362 4.97 -4.58 -0.11
N SER A 363 5.61 -4.17 -1.22
CA SER A 363 4.95 -4.00 -2.51
C SER A 363 4.28 -5.30 -2.97
N GLY A 364 3.13 -5.18 -3.63
CA GLY A 364 2.39 -6.32 -4.15
C GLY A 364 1.39 -6.96 -3.18
N LEU A 365 1.45 -6.66 -1.86
CA LEU A 365 0.50 -7.21 -0.88
C LEU A 365 -0.96 -6.93 -1.26
N SER A 366 -1.29 -5.71 -1.72
CA SER A 366 -2.67 -5.40 -2.13
C SER A 366 -3.10 -6.20 -3.36
N VAL A 367 -2.22 -6.41 -4.33
CA VAL A 367 -2.51 -7.20 -5.53
C VAL A 367 -2.61 -8.68 -5.18
N GLY A 368 -1.70 -9.18 -4.33
CA GLY A 368 -1.77 -10.55 -3.80
C GLY A 368 -3.08 -10.80 -3.06
N ASP A 369 -3.45 -9.90 -2.15
CA ASP A 369 -4.73 -9.96 -1.43
C ASP A 369 -5.93 -9.99 -2.37
N CYS A 370 -6.01 -9.04 -3.32
CA CYS A 370 -7.12 -8.96 -4.27
C CYS A 370 -7.28 -10.23 -5.10
N THR A 371 -6.20 -10.76 -5.64
CA THR A 371 -6.26 -11.92 -6.53
C THR A 371 -6.50 -13.22 -5.76
N PHE A 372 -5.84 -13.39 -4.60
CA PHE A 372 -5.95 -14.56 -3.77
C PHE A 372 -7.34 -14.69 -3.13
N PHE A 373 -7.74 -13.68 -2.35
CA PHE A 373 -9.04 -13.70 -1.66
C PHE A 373 -10.21 -13.48 -2.61
N GLY A 374 -10.03 -12.77 -3.73
CA GLY A 374 -11.04 -12.69 -4.79
C GLY A 374 -11.36 -14.06 -5.39
N ARG A 375 -10.33 -14.89 -5.63
CA ARG A 375 -10.51 -16.27 -6.10
C ARG A 375 -11.23 -17.14 -5.05
N ARG A 376 -10.89 -16.99 -3.75
CA ARG A 376 -11.55 -17.72 -2.66
C ARG A 376 -13.01 -17.31 -2.51
N ALA A 377 -13.28 -15.99 -2.47
CA ALA A 377 -14.65 -15.46 -2.40
C ALA A 377 -15.54 -15.95 -3.56
N GLY A 378 -15.00 -15.95 -4.80
CA GLY A 378 -15.73 -16.51 -5.96
C GLY A 378 -16.05 -17.99 -5.83
N ARG A 379 -15.11 -18.79 -5.32
CA ARG A 379 -15.34 -20.22 -5.06
C ARG A 379 -16.39 -20.45 -3.96
N ALA A 380 -16.29 -19.70 -2.85
CA ALA A 380 -17.25 -19.78 -1.75
C ALA A 380 -18.66 -19.37 -2.19
N ALA A 381 -18.76 -18.32 -3.01
CA ALA A 381 -20.05 -17.88 -3.55
C ALA A 381 -20.75 -18.96 -4.40
N VAL A 382 -19.99 -19.74 -5.19
CA VAL A 382 -20.55 -20.86 -5.97
C VAL A 382 -20.91 -22.03 -5.08
N ALA A 383 -20.12 -22.33 -4.06
CA ALA A 383 -20.33 -23.45 -3.14
C ALA A 383 -21.45 -23.18 -2.11
N GLY A 384 -21.98 -21.95 -2.00
CA GLY A 384 -22.92 -21.57 -0.96
C GLY A 384 -22.31 -21.52 0.45
N GLY A 385 -21.00 -21.20 0.54
CA GLY A 385 -20.21 -21.32 1.77
C GLY A 385 -20.53 -20.32 2.89
N CYS A 386 -21.41 -19.33 2.66
CA CYS A 386 -21.90 -18.39 3.67
C CYS A 386 -23.39 -18.60 3.92
N THR A 387 -23.72 -19.73 4.48
CA THR A 387 -25.11 -20.08 4.85
C THR A 387 -25.32 -19.91 6.34
#